data_6003c2be01f4bfde4f065dbabae2f534
#
_entry.id   6003c2be01f4bfde4f065dbabae2f534
#
_cell.length_a   1.000
_cell.length_b   1.000
_cell.length_c   1.000
_cell.angle_alpha   90.00
_cell.angle_beta   90.00
_cell.angle_gamma   90.00
#
_symmetry.space_group_name_H-M   'P 1'
#
loop_
_entity.id
_entity.type
_entity.pdbx_description
1 polymer ?
#
loop_
_entity_poly.entity_id
_entity_poly.type
_entity_poly.pdbx_seq_one_letter_code
_entity_poly.pdbx_strand_id
1 'polypeptide(L)'
;MNIQLKNEFLTVTVNSMGAELRSVKDADGTEYLWRGDAALWGDHAPVLFPICGRLPDGYCTVNGARYAPEAHGFFQHSETAVTGESGTSLTLTLEDSPATRAVY
;
A
#
# COMPACT_ATOMS: atom_id res chain seq x y z
N MET A 1 -0.15 -9.11 7.20
CA MET A 1 1.06 -9.71 7.83
C MET A 1 2.18 -8.67 7.79
N ASN A 2 2.90 -8.49 8.88
CA ASN A 2 4.07 -7.59 8.91
C ASN A 2 5.34 -8.37 8.59
N ILE A 3 6.13 -7.84 7.66
CA ILE A 3 7.39 -8.41 7.18
C ILE A 3 8.49 -7.41 7.51
N GLN A 4 9.61 -7.90 8.04
CA GLN A 4 10.75 -7.05 8.39
C GLN A 4 11.91 -7.25 7.42
N LEU A 5 12.49 -6.14 6.99
CA LEU A 5 13.77 -6.06 6.30
C LEU A 5 14.77 -5.38 7.20
N LYS A 6 16.02 -5.83 7.18
CA LYS A 6 17.05 -5.28 8.06
C LYS A 6 18.42 -5.30 7.42
N ASN A 7 19.17 -4.21 7.60
CA ASN A 7 20.60 -4.16 7.38
C ASN A 7 21.30 -3.52 8.61
N GLU A 8 22.56 -3.17 8.50
CA GLU A 8 23.34 -2.56 9.59
C GLU A 8 22.83 -1.15 9.98
N PHE A 9 22.09 -0.46 9.12
CA PHE A 9 21.64 0.92 9.33
C PHE A 9 20.17 1.01 9.69
N LEU A 10 19.31 0.21 9.06
CA LEU A 10 17.85 0.34 9.12
C LEU A 10 17.15 -0.98 9.42
N THR A 11 16.06 -0.87 10.16
CA THR A 11 15.01 -1.90 10.27
C THR A 11 13.73 -1.31 9.69
N VAL A 12 13.17 -1.98 8.68
CA VAL A 12 11.98 -1.55 7.96
C VAL A 12 10.88 -2.59 8.14
N THR A 13 9.66 -2.16 8.42
CA THR A 13 8.49 -3.03 8.49
C THR A 13 7.50 -2.66 7.40
N VAL A 14 7.08 -3.67 6.63
CA VAL A 14 6.06 -3.55 5.57
C VAL A 14 4.91 -4.48 5.92
N ASN A 15 3.68 -4.01 5.75
CA ASN A 15 2.48 -4.83 5.88
C ASN A 15 2.05 -5.34 4.51
N SER A 16 1.69 -6.63 4.41
CA SER A 16 1.19 -7.22 3.15
C SER A 16 -0.16 -6.64 2.71
N MET A 17 -0.98 -6.19 3.64
CA MET A 17 -2.18 -5.42 3.30
C MET A 17 -1.76 -4.07 2.70
N GLY A 18 -2.08 -3.87 1.43
CA GLY A 18 -1.75 -2.66 0.68
C GLY A 18 -0.25 -2.45 0.43
N ALA A 19 0.61 -3.45 0.69
CA ALA A 19 2.08 -3.33 0.62
C ALA A 19 2.60 -2.08 1.36
N GLU A 20 1.98 -1.74 2.48
CA GLU A 20 2.18 -0.46 3.15
C GLU A 20 3.43 -0.47 4.04
N LEU A 21 4.27 0.55 3.89
CA LEU A 21 5.38 0.80 4.78
C LEU A 21 4.85 1.25 6.15
N ARG A 22 5.18 0.51 7.21
CA ARG A 22 4.66 0.74 8.57
C ARG A 22 5.67 1.31 9.55
N SER A 23 6.96 1.08 9.32
CA SER A 23 8.02 1.55 10.20
C SER A 23 9.34 1.63 9.46
N VAL A 24 10.12 2.66 9.75
CA VAL A 24 11.51 2.81 9.31
C VAL A 24 12.31 3.30 10.52
N LYS A 25 13.13 2.43 11.10
CA LYS A 25 13.94 2.74 12.27
C LYS A 25 15.42 2.65 11.97
N ASP A 26 16.20 3.55 12.54
CA ASP A 26 17.66 3.44 12.56
C ASP A 26 18.17 2.45 13.63
N ALA A 27 19.49 2.33 13.75
CA ALA A 27 20.15 1.44 14.71
C ALA A 27 19.87 1.84 16.16
N ASP A 28 19.56 3.11 16.44
CA ASP A 28 19.25 3.63 17.77
C ASP A 28 17.75 3.50 18.11
N GLY A 29 16.94 3.01 17.18
CA GLY A 29 15.51 2.82 17.36
C GLY A 29 14.67 4.07 17.06
N THR A 30 15.25 5.12 16.49
CA THR A 30 14.53 6.32 16.07
C THR A 30 13.59 5.97 14.92
N GLU A 31 12.30 6.25 15.07
CA GLU A 31 11.27 6.04 14.05
C GLU A 31 11.19 7.26 13.14
N TYR A 32 11.37 7.05 11.83
CA TYR A 32 11.32 8.10 10.81
C TYR A 32 9.98 8.21 10.09
N LEU A 33 9.11 7.20 10.27
CA LEU A 33 7.80 7.21 9.64
C LEU A 33 6.72 7.68 10.63
N TRP A 34 5.66 8.29 10.12
CA TRP A 34 4.45 8.57 10.89
C TRP A 34 3.90 7.28 11.52
N ARG A 35 3.52 7.35 12.80
CA ARG A 35 3.16 6.15 13.59
C ARG A 35 1.72 5.65 13.40
N GLY A 36 0.92 6.31 12.57
CA GLY A 36 -0.47 5.92 12.34
C GLY A 36 -1.37 6.15 13.55
N ASP A 37 -1.28 7.33 14.19
CA ASP A 37 -2.16 7.67 15.31
C ASP A 37 -3.60 7.79 14.83
N ALA A 38 -4.45 6.83 15.23
CA ALA A 38 -5.84 6.77 14.82
C ALA A 38 -6.69 7.99 15.25
N ALA A 39 -6.25 8.75 16.25
CA ALA A 39 -6.92 9.99 16.64
C ALA A 39 -6.68 11.13 15.66
N LEU A 40 -5.65 11.03 14.84
CA LEU A 40 -5.28 12.04 13.83
C LEU A 40 -5.39 11.45 12.41
N TRP A 41 -4.59 10.45 12.09
CA TRP A 41 -4.58 9.73 10.81
C TRP A 41 -3.98 8.34 11.01
N GLY A 42 -4.80 7.29 10.84
CA GLY A 42 -4.45 5.92 11.18
C GLY A 42 -3.55 5.20 10.18
N ASP A 43 -3.43 5.72 8.94
CA ASP A 43 -2.54 5.14 7.94
C ASP A 43 -1.09 5.62 8.14
N HIS A 44 -0.14 4.98 7.47
CA HIS A 44 1.28 5.31 7.56
C HIS A 44 1.81 5.85 6.23
N ALA A 45 1.86 5.00 5.21
CA ALA A 45 2.35 5.32 3.87
C ALA A 45 1.58 4.50 2.83
N PRO A 46 0.27 4.73 2.64
CA PRO A 46 -0.56 3.93 1.75
C PRO A 46 -0.10 4.05 0.29
N VAL A 47 -0.15 2.93 -0.41
CA VAL A 47 0.09 2.88 -1.86
C VAL A 47 -1.22 3.17 -2.58
N LEU A 48 -1.24 4.23 -3.38
CA LEU A 48 -2.43 4.72 -4.06
C LEU A 48 -2.46 4.18 -5.50
N PHE A 49 -3.43 3.33 -5.80
CA PHE A 49 -3.60 2.73 -7.13
C PHE A 49 -5.04 2.21 -7.30
N PRO A 50 -5.66 2.34 -8.49
CA PRO A 50 -5.13 2.90 -9.76
C PRO A 50 -5.17 4.42 -9.87
N ILE A 51 -5.74 5.12 -8.90
CA ILE A 51 -5.83 6.59 -8.89
C ILE A 51 -5.28 7.18 -7.59
N CYS A 52 -4.93 8.45 -7.62
CA CYS A 52 -4.59 9.26 -6.47
C CYS A 52 -5.69 10.31 -6.27
N GLY A 53 -6.30 10.36 -5.09
CA GLY A 53 -7.41 11.26 -4.83
C GLY A 53 -8.75 10.72 -5.31
N ARG A 54 -9.67 11.64 -5.64
CA ARG A 54 -11.03 11.33 -6.11
C ARG A 54 -11.21 11.77 -7.55
N LEU A 55 -12.00 11.02 -8.30
CA LEU A 55 -12.47 11.47 -9.62
C LEU A 55 -13.55 12.55 -9.42
N PRO A 56 -13.55 13.65 -10.24
CA PRO A 56 -14.47 14.77 -10.07
C PRO A 56 -15.95 14.36 -10.04
N ASP A 57 -16.35 13.44 -10.93
CA ASP A 57 -17.71 12.95 -11.04
C ASP A 57 -17.92 11.56 -10.40
N GLY A 58 -16.92 11.06 -9.68
CA GLY A 58 -16.94 9.73 -9.07
C GLY A 58 -16.72 8.57 -10.04
N TYR A 59 -16.45 8.82 -11.32
CA TYR A 59 -16.19 7.78 -12.31
C TYR A 59 -15.24 8.25 -13.42
N CYS A 60 -14.69 7.28 -14.15
CA CYS A 60 -14.00 7.50 -15.43
C CYS A 60 -14.53 6.53 -16.49
N THR A 61 -14.23 6.82 -17.74
CA THR A 61 -14.59 5.96 -18.88
C THR A 61 -13.32 5.51 -19.60
N VAL A 62 -13.17 4.20 -19.77
CA VAL A 62 -12.06 3.58 -20.50
C VAL A 62 -12.63 2.66 -21.57
N ASN A 63 -12.28 2.89 -22.83
CA ASN A 63 -12.77 2.11 -23.98
C ASN A 63 -14.32 1.98 -24.02
N GLY A 64 -15.03 3.04 -23.62
CA GLY A 64 -16.49 3.06 -23.60
C GLY A 64 -17.14 2.44 -22.35
N ALA A 65 -16.38 1.79 -21.48
CA ALA A 65 -16.85 1.24 -20.21
C ALA A 65 -16.64 2.23 -19.07
N ARG A 66 -17.62 2.33 -18.16
CA ARG A 66 -17.57 3.20 -16.99
C ARG A 66 -17.01 2.44 -15.79
N TYR A 67 -16.04 3.07 -15.10
CA TYR A 67 -15.44 2.58 -13.87
C TYR A 67 -15.54 3.64 -12.77
N ALA A 68 -15.85 3.24 -11.55
CA ALA A 68 -16.06 4.12 -10.42
C ALA A 68 -15.18 3.72 -9.21
N PRO A 69 -13.84 3.84 -9.31
CA PRO A 69 -12.97 3.57 -8.18
C PRO A 69 -13.20 4.59 -7.06
N GLU A 70 -13.13 4.13 -5.83
CA GLU A 70 -13.18 4.98 -4.64
C GLU A 70 -11.92 5.88 -4.56
N ALA A 71 -11.92 6.82 -3.61
CA ALA A 71 -10.76 7.67 -3.35
C ALA A 71 -9.50 6.81 -3.17
N HIS A 72 -8.44 7.14 -3.90
CA HIS A 72 -7.15 6.43 -3.92
C HIS A 72 -7.20 4.99 -4.48
N GLY A 73 -8.32 4.56 -5.04
CA GLY A 73 -8.48 3.22 -5.60
C GLY A 73 -8.59 2.12 -4.54
N PHE A 74 -8.05 0.95 -4.85
CA PHE A 74 -8.26 -0.26 -4.03
C PHE A 74 -6.98 -0.89 -3.47
N PHE A 75 -5.79 -0.51 -3.95
CA PHE A 75 -4.54 -1.21 -3.60
C PHE A 75 -4.26 -1.19 -2.10
N GLN A 76 -4.47 -0.06 -1.45
CA GLN A 76 -4.25 0.12 -0.01
C GLN A 76 -5.10 -0.81 0.88
N HIS A 77 -6.20 -1.33 0.35
CA HIS A 77 -7.12 -2.24 1.04
C HIS A 77 -7.08 -3.67 0.50
N SER A 78 -6.08 -3.99 -0.30
CA SER A 78 -5.93 -5.31 -0.92
C SER A 78 -4.77 -6.09 -0.28
N GLU A 79 -5.00 -7.35 0.03
CA GLU A 79 -3.92 -8.24 0.48
C GLU A 79 -3.02 -8.57 -0.70
N THR A 80 -1.71 -8.41 -0.53
CA THR A 80 -0.69 -8.71 -1.54
C THR A 80 0.05 -10.00 -1.21
N ALA A 81 0.53 -10.68 -2.24
CA ALA A 81 1.35 -11.89 -2.09
C ALA A 81 2.83 -11.54 -2.07
N VAL A 82 3.61 -12.20 -1.22
CA VAL A 82 5.07 -12.14 -1.26
C VAL A 82 5.55 -12.96 -2.45
N THR A 83 6.13 -12.33 -3.46
CA THR A 83 6.66 -12.99 -4.67
C THR A 83 8.19 -12.97 -4.74
N GLY A 84 8.83 -12.23 -3.85
CA GLY A 84 10.28 -12.21 -3.71
C GLY A 84 10.68 -11.63 -2.36
N GLU A 85 11.63 -12.28 -1.68
CA GLU A 85 12.12 -11.85 -0.37
C GLU A 85 13.59 -12.17 -0.21
N SER A 86 14.31 -11.21 0.39
CA SER A 86 15.65 -11.41 0.96
C SER A 86 15.72 -10.63 2.27
N GLY A 87 16.84 -10.67 2.99
CA GLY A 87 16.99 -9.89 4.23
C GLY A 87 16.88 -8.37 4.04
N THR A 88 17.07 -7.88 2.82
CA THR A 88 17.10 -6.44 2.48
C THR A 88 16.20 -6.05 1.32
N SER A 89 15.44 -6.99 0.75
CA SER A 89 14.56 -6.76 -0.39
C SER A 89 13.27 -7.54 -0.24
N LEU A 90 12.17 -6.92 -0.63
CA LEU A 90 10.83 -7.50 -0.61
C LEU A 90 10.08 -7.10 -1.88
N THR A 91 9.47 -8.10 -2.53
CA THR A 91 8.53 -7.87 -3.63
C THR A 91 7.16 -8.36 -3.22
N LEU A 92 6.20 -7.46 -3.26
CA LEU A 92 4.78 -7.72 -3.00
C LEU A 92 3.99 -7.53 -4.30
N THR A 93 3.14 -8.48 -4.62
CA THR A 93 2.37 -8.49 -5.87
C THR A 93 0.87 -8.55 -5.56
N LEU A 94 0.11 -7.70 -6.22
CA LEU A 94 -1.33 -7.80 -6.32
C LEU A 94 -1.69 -8.18 -7.75
N GLU A 95 -2.29 -9.35 -7.92
CA GLU A 95 -2.83 -9.77 -9.21
C GLU A 95 -4.26 -9.25 -9.39
N ASP A 96 -4.66 -9.05 -10.63
CA ASP A 96 -6.02 -8.67 -10.94
C ASP A 96 -7.03 -9.78 -10.57
N SER A 97 -8.23 -9.38 -10.27
CA SER A 97 -9.31 -10.28 -9.87
C SER A 97 -10.64 -9.80 -10.48
N PRO A 98 -11.70 -10.61 -10.47
CA PRO A 98 -13.02 -10.14 -10.86
C PRO A 98 -13.46 -8.88 -10.10
N ALA A 99 -13.13 -8.76 -8.82
CA ALA A 99 -13.45 -7.60 -8.00
C ALA A 99 -12.68 -6.35 -8.44
N THR A 100 -11.37 -6.44 -8.70
CA THR A 100 -10.57 -5.30 -9.14
C THR A 100 -10.95 -4.89 -10.57
N ARG A 101 -11.20 -5.83 -11.47
CA ARG A 101 -11.66 -5.56 -12.86
C ARG A 101 -13.04 -4.90 -12.93
N ALA A 102 -13.89 -5.09 -11.91
CA ALA A 102 -15.18 -4.42 -11.84
C ALA A 102 -15.05 -2.93 -11.48
N VAL A 103 -13.94 -2.53 -10.87
CA VAL A 103 -13.68 -1.17 -10.40
C VAL A 103 -12.81 -0.39 -11.38
N TYR A 104 -11.90 -1.11 -12.08
CA TYR A 104 -10.96 -0.51 -13.04
C TYR A 104 -10.44 -1.51 -14.06
#